data_a4047b3a94e0f7a672812fdff2ec01e9
#
_entry.id   a4047b3a94e0f7a672812fdff2ec01e9
#
_cell.length_a   1.000
_cell.length_b   1.000
_cell.length_c   1.000
_cell.angle_alpha   90.00
_cell.angle_beta   90.00
_cell.angle_gamma   90.00
#
_symmetry.space_group_name_H-M   'P 1'
#
loop_
_entity.id
_entity.type
_entity.pdbx_description
1 polymer ?
#
loop_
_entity_poly.entity_id
_entity_poly.type
_entity_poly.pdbx_seq_one_letter_code
_entity_poly.pdbx_strand_id
1 'polypeptide(L)'
;VRDTREKENGGPTVVVLTASDVEFDAVERLLAGDPESAARDDIGTVYRLGWIDGTPWRVALAEIGTGNGGAAVVATHAVKRLRPRLVMFVGTAGSLKESVAVGDVVVATKVYGVHGAKVTDDGFHARPESWQLAHEVRQSATTAHRRWRRDPAAPPVHFKPVAAGEVVHAGEDTAYSRQLRRHYEDAVAVEMESAGVSQAAHMHRWPAVTVRGIGDRTRQGTELGARNAAAFAVAVIRELECDEGEVAVPEVVVRRAGAPRGWRAGASVRVGHAEFLLEADQLGELGGEFWGRALWLGRRQQHAWLRRVDGPGDGREALRLENEFLTRRPYGALPECGVHEELGGTAVLALPWPGRSRGPAPTAAEAYGTEPVFGSAQRWVLLACGHLAETLGVLHEQGVIHRCLAPETVLLWTPGKPRLRDLGAAFRHPRPGEGHAGYRAPEQEYATYRPDLIGPPTDVYQLAALTYRLLTGTPPTPPRVLPLRTYLPDAPAHLDDLLRAALAPDPAARPTAPELAAHLRRSENHTPC
;
A
#
# COMPACT_ATOMS: atom_id res chain seq x y z
N VAL A 1 4.92 30.96 22.00
CA VAL A 1 5.15 31.29 20.56
C VAL A 1 6.04 30.24 19.89
N ARG A 2 6.92 29.50 20.58
CA ARG A 2 7.69 28.36 20.03
C ARG A 2 6.85 27.08 19.96
N ASP A 3 5.95 26.89 20.93
CA ASP A 3 5.14 25.66 21.09
C ASP A 3 4.00 25.52 20.03
N THR A 4 3.54 26.61 19.43
CA THR A 4 2.50 26.58 18.40
C THR A 4 3.02 26.21 17.00
N ARG A 5 4.25 26.57 16.63
CA ARG A 5 4.83 26.27 15.32
C ARG A 5 5.32 24.82 15.16
N GLU A 6 5.68 24.15 16.25
CA GLU A 6 6.07 22.72 16.22
C GLU A 6 4.84 21.81 16.08
N LYS A 7 3.67 22.21 16.55
CA LYS A 7 2.41 21.48 16.39
C LYS A 7 1.85 21.55 14.95
N GLU A 8 2.17 22.59 14.20
CA GLU A 8 1.69 22.76 12.82
C GLU A 8 2.31 21.78 11.82
N ASN A 9 3.44 21.15 12.11
CA ASN A 9 4.24 20.45 11.09
C ASN A 9 4.53 18.96 11.29
N GLY A 10 3.99 18.24 12.29
CA GLY A 10 4.43 16.85 12.45
C GLY A 10 3.78 15.93 13.47
N GLY A 11 2.63 16.25 14.04
CA GLY A 11 1.93 15.34 14.96
C GLY A 11 1.23 14.15 14.29
N PRO A 12 0.97 13.05 15.05
CA PRO A 12 0.21 11.93 14.55
C PRO A 12 -1.21 12.37 14.13
N THR A 13 -1.68 11.91 12.98
CA THR A 13 -2.91 12.41 12.36
C THR A 13 -4.05 11.41 12.53
N VAL A 14 -5.23 11.91 12.91
CA VAL A 14 -6.52 11.23 12.80
C VAL A 14 -7.29 11.86 11.64
N VAL A 15 -7.80 11.08 10.73
CA VAL A 15 -8.76 11.54 9.71
C VAL A 15 -10.16 11.41 10.27
N VAL A 16 -10.93 12.50 10.23
CA VAL A 16 -12.34 12.51 10.55
C VAL A 16 -13.13 12.83 9.28
N LEU A 17 -14.02 11.94 8.90
CA LEU A 17 -14.90 12.09 7.76
C LEU A 17 -16.33 12.30 8.26
N THR A 18 -17.07 13.18 7.59
CA THR A 18 -18.49 13.49 7.88
C THR A 18 -19.27 13.48 6.57
N ALA A 19 -20.58 13.25 6.63
CA ALA A 19 -21.41 13.18 5.43
C ALA A 19 -22.07 14.54 5.05
N SER A 20 -22.20 15.45 6.02
CA SER A 20 -22.91 16.72 5.85
C SER A 20 -22.23 17.89 6.56
N ASP A 21 -22.62 19.10 6.17
CA ASP A 21 -22.20 20.36 6.78
C ASP A 21 -22.46 20.42 8.29
N VAL A 22 -23.65 19.99 8.73
CA VAL A 22 -24.03 19.98 10.16
C VAL A 22 -23.07 19.10 10.98
N GLU A 23 -22.67 17.96 10.44
CA GLU A 23 -21.73 17.05 11.07
C GLU A 23 -20.31 17.60 11.03
N PHE A 24 -19.91 18.18 9.90
CA PHE A 24 -18.63 18.86 9.74
C PHE A 24 -18.46 19.99 10.76
N ASP A 25 -19.43 20.89 10.83
CA ASP A 25 -19.44 22.01 11.78
C ASP A 25 -19.37 21.54 13.23
N ALA A 26 -20.06 20.43 13.57
CA ALA A 26 -20.04 19.88 14.91
C ALA A 26 -18.63 19.40 15.34
N VAL A 27 -17.86 18.83 14.42
CA VAL A 27 -16.47 18.43 14.67
C VAL A 27 -15.55 19.64 14.65
N GLU A 28 -15.68 20.53 13.65
CA GLU A 28 -14.82 21.70 13.48
C GLU A 28 -14.77 22.59 14.71
N ARG A 29 -15.92 22.83 15.36
CA ARG A 29 -16.02 23.62 16.61
C ARG A 29 -15.19 23.07 17.78
N LEU A 30 -14.78 21.82 17.72
CA LEU A 30 -13.96 21.16 18.74
C LEU A 30 -12.46 21.15 18.40
N LEU A 31 -12.11 21.61 17.20
CA LEU A 31 -10.73 21.69 16.75
C LEU A 31 -10.13 23.06 17.13
N ALA A 32 -8.91 23.01 17.60
CA ALA A 32 -8.05 24.18 17.73
C ALA A 32 -7.24 24.39 16.44
N GLY A 33 -6.74 25.61 16.22
CA GLY A 33 -5.92 25.98 15.10
C GLY A 33 -6.56 27.02 14.19
N ASP A 34 -5.81 27.41 13.14
CA ASP A 34 -6.28 28.39 12.16
C ASP A 34 -7.42 27.79 11.32
N PRO A 35 -8.62 28.37 11.29
CA PRO A 35 -9.73 27.91 10.47
C PRO A 35 -9.42 27.84 8.96
N GLU A 36 -8.48 28.64 8.47
CA GLU A 36 -8.05 28.66 7.07
C GLU A 36 -7.01 27.57 6.75
N SER A 37 -6.51 26.85 7.77
CA SER A 37 -5.54 25.77 7.55
C SER A 37 -6.21 24.58 6.87
N ALA A 38 -5.83 24.32 5.63
CA ALA A 38 -6.39 23.24 4.83
C ALA A 38 -5.32 22.48 4.01
N ALA A 39 -5.60 21.20 3.76
CA ALA A 39 -4.87 20.39 2.80
C ALA A 39 -5.84 19.88 1.72
N ARG A 40 -5.32 19.61 0.54
CA ARG A 40 -6.10 19.07 -0.58
C ARG A 40 -5.45 17.80 -1.11
N ASP A 41 -6.26 16.80 -1.41
CA ASP A 41 -5.79 15.58 -2.08
C ASP A 41 -5.87 15.66 -3.62
N ASP A 42 -5.49 14.59 -4.29
CA ASP A 42 -5.40 14.51 -5.76
C ASP A 42 -6.75 14.39 -6.45
N ILE A 43 -7.82 14.07 -5.74
CA ILE A 43 -9.20 14.09 -6.26
C ILE A 43 -9.94 15.39 -5.91
N GLY A 44 -9.26 16.29 -5.21
CA GLY A 44 -9.80 17.62 -4.89
C GLY A 44 -10.49 17.72 -3.54
N THR A 45 -10.52 16.66 -2.71
CA THR A 45 -11.06 16.73 -1.35
C THR A 45 -10.28 17.73 -0.51
N VAL A 46 -10.97 18.62 0.17
CA VAL A 46 -10.38 19.61 1.07
C VAL A 46 -10.49 19.11 2.49
N TYR A 47 -9.34 19.02 3.18
CA TYR A 47 -9.26 18.66 4.58
C TYR A 47 -8.97 19.89 5.41
N ARG A 48 -9.89 20.27 6.29
CA ARG A 48 -9.66 21.25 7.35
C ARG A 48 -8.66 20.65 8.35
N LEU A 49 -7.55 21.32 8.58
CA LEU A 49 -6.53 20.86 9.52
C LEU A 49 -6.65 21.58 10.86
N GLY A 50 -6.65 20.84 11.93
CA GLY A 50 -6.66 21.34 13.29
C GLY A 50 -6.05 20.31 14.24
N TRP A 51 -6.14 20.56 15.54
CA TRP A 51 -5.70 19.63 16.58
C TRP A 51 -6.68 19.61 17.76
N ILE A 52 -6.58 18.57 18.56
CA ILE A 52 -7.34 18.47 19.81
C ILE A 52 -6.50 19.06 20.94
N ASP A 53 -7.01 20.10 21.58
CA ASP A 53 -6.31 20.75 22.70
C ASP A 53 -5.92 19.78 23.80
N GLY A 54 -4.69 19.95 24.29
CA GLY A 54 -4.10 19.10 25.35
C GLY A 54 -3.70 17.70 24.88
N THR A 55 -3.63 17.48 23.54
CA THR A 55 -3.17 16.22 22.96
C THR A 55 -2.17 16.49 21.82
N PRO A 56 -1.35 15.48 21.41
CA PRO A 56 -0.51 15.58 20.23
C PRO A 56 -1.26 15.35 18.91
N TRP A 57 -2.57 15.04 18.96
CA TRP A 57 -3.33 14.60 17.81
C TRP A 57 -3.71 15.75 16.87
N ARG A 58 -3.22 15.66 15.65
CA ARG A 58 -3.72 16.45 14.53
C ARG A 58 -4.94 15.78 13.93
N VAL A 59 -5.95 16.57 13.60
CA VAL A 59 -7.18 16.11 12.91
C VAL A 59 -7.19 16.69 11.51
N ALA A 60 -7.43 15.82 10.53
CA ALA A 60 -7.78 16.20 9.16
C ALA A 60 -9.26 15.87 8.96
N LEU A 61 -10.09 16.91 8.95
CA LEU A 61 -11.54 16.83 8.84
C LEU A 61 -11.98 17.09 7.40
N ALA A 62 -12.82 16.22 6.84
CA ALA A 62 -13.40 16.42 5.51
C ALA A 62 -14.88 16.02 5.48
N GLU A 63 -15.67 16.79 4.74
CA GLU A 63 -17.01 16.41 4.31
C GLU A 63 -16.94 15.61 3.01
N ILE A 64 -17.63 14.46 2.98
CA ILE A 64 -17.54 13.49 1.87
C ILE A 64 -18.83 13.32 1.08
N GLY A 65 -19.92 13.98 1.52
CA GLY A 65 -21.26 13.77 0.96
C GLY A 65 -21.87 12.43 1.36
N THR A 66 -23.05 12.15 0.83
CA THR A 66 -23.83 10.95 1.15
C THR A 66 -23.53 9.79 0.19
N GLY A 67 -23.60 8.55 0.71
CA GLY A 67 -23.50 7.30 -0.03
C GLY A 67 -22.16 6.56 0.10
N ASN A 68 -22.26 5.24 0.22
CA ASN A 68 -21.09 4.37 0.50
C ASN A 68 -20.04 4.41 -0.62
N GLY A 69 -20.45 4.56 -1.88
CA GLY A 69 -19.51 4.60 -3.01
C GLY A 69 -18.57 5.81 -2.95
N GLY A 70 -19.11 7.01 -2.74
CA GLY A 70 -18.32 8.24 -2.55
C GLY A 70 -17.45 8.17 -1.31
N ALA A 71 -18.02 7.70 -0.20
CA ALA A 71 -17.32 7.52 1.06
C ALA A 71 -16.09 6.59 0.95
N ALA A 72 -16.21 5.49 0.21
CA ALA A 72 -15.10 4.57 -0.02
C ALA A 72 -13.95 5.21 -0.82
N VAL A 73 -14.26 6.00 -1.85
CA VAL A 73 -13.26 6.70 -2.66
C VAL A 73 -12.50 7.71 -1.82
N VAL A 74 -13.22 8.59 -1.10
CA VAL A 74 -12.56 9.63 -0.28
C VAL A 74 -11.76 9.00 0.86
N ALA A 75 -12.30 7.99 1.56
CA ALA A 75 -11.55 7.28 2.61
C ALA A 75 -10.26 6.65 2.08
N THR A 76 -10.30 6.04 0.88
CA THR A 76 -9.11 5.48 0.21
C THR A 76 -8.04 6.56 -0.03
N HIS A 77 -8.44 7.73 -0.55
CA HIS A 77 -7.52 8.83 -0.81
C HIS A 77 -6.99 9.45 0.49
N ALA A 78 -7.84 9.60 1.50
CA ALA A 78 -7.44 10.08 2.83
C ALA A 78 -6.36 9.19 3.45
N VAL A 79 -6.56 7.87 3.45
CA VAL A 79 -5.59 6.89 3.98
C VAL A 79 -4.26 6.98 3.23
N LYS A 80 -4.30 7.00 1.90
CA LYS A 80 -3.08 7.05 1.06
C LYS A 80 -2.31 8.36 1.22
N ARG A 81 -3.03 9.48 1.32
CA ARG A 81 -2.45 10.83 1.33
C ARG A 81 -1.94 11.26 2.70
N LEU A 82 -2.73 10.97 3.76
CA LEU A 82 -2.48 11.49 5.11
C LEU A 82 -1.88 10.45 6.04
N ARG A 83 -1.92 9.15 5.68
CA ARG A 83 -1.43 8.02 6.50
C ARG A 83 -1.83 8.17 7.97
N PRO A 84 -3.13 8.29 8.28
CA PRO A 84 -3.59 8.60 9.62
C PRO A 84 -3.37 7.43 10.56
N ARG A 85 -3.28 7.67 11.86
CA ARG A 85 -3.29 6.60 12.87
C ARG A 85 -4.66 5.92 12.94
N LEU A 86 -5.73 6.65 12.64
CA LEU A 86 -7.11 6.20 12.68
C LEU A 86 -7.94 6.96 11.65
N VAL A 87 -8.87 6.28 10.99
CA VAL A 87 -9.97 6.89 10.23
C VAL A 87 -11.23 6.83 11.09
N MET A 88 -11.82 7.97 11.36
CA MET A 88 -13.09 8.07 12.07
C MET A 88 -14.18 8.53 11.11
N PHE A 89 -15.30 7.86 11.09
CA PHE A 89 -16.49 8.37 10.42
C PHE A 89 -17.48 8.83 11.48
N VAL A 90 -17.68 10.15 11.55
CA VAL A 90 -18.44 10.81 12.61
C VAL A 90 -19.66 11.50 11.99
N GLY A 91 -20.83 11.22 12.53
CA GLY A 91 -22.05 11.80 11.98
C GLY A 91 -23.30 11.35 12.70
N THR A 92 -24.43 11.44 12.00
CA THR A 92 -25.74 11.11 12.53
C THR A 92 -26.29 9.79 11.94
N ALA A 93 -27.23 9.20 12.63
CA ALA A 93 -27.94 8.00 12.18
C ALA A 93 -29.37 7.97 12.69
N GLY A 94 -30.24 7.25 11.98
CA GLY A 94 -31.57 6.94 12.46
C GLY A 94 -31.55 5.75 13.44
N SER A 95 -32.40 5.79 14.48
CA SER A 95 -32.56 4.65 15.41
C SER A 95 -33.37 3.51 14.78
N LEU A 96 -32.92 2.28 15.03
CA LEU A 96 -33.68 1.04 14.72
C LEU A 96 -34.33 0.43 15.97
N LYS A 97 -34.05 0.95 17.16
CA LYS A 97 -34.51 0.41 18.45
C LYS A 97 -35.05 1.52 19.35
N GLU A 98 -36.15 1.27 20.01
CA GLU A 98 -36.73 2.20 21.00
C GLU A 98 -35.82 2.47 22.20
N SER A 99 -34.92 1.54 22.50
CA SER A 99 -33.94 1.67 23.59
C SER A 99 -32.78 2.62 23.28
N VAL A 100 -32.72 3.19 22.09
CA VAL A 100 -31.68 4.16 21.66
C VAL A 100 -32.37 5.44 21.23
N ALA A 101 -32.27 6.45 22.08
CA ALA A 101 -33.02 7.70 21.95
C ALA A 101 -32.27 8.76 21.11
N VAL A 102 -33.01 9.79 20.66
CA VAL A 102 -32.42 10.97 20.02
C VAL A 102 -31.42 11.64 20.97
N GLY A 103 -30.23 11.90 20.48
CA GLY A 103 -29.09 12.43 21.26
C GLY A 103 -28.16 11.35 21.80
N ASP A 104 -28.54 10.08 21.86
CA ASP A 104 -27.63 9.00 22.21
C ASP A 104 -26.51 8.86 21.19
N VAL A 105 -25.37 8.30 21.62
CA VAL A 105 -24.23 8.02 20.75
C VAL A 105 -24.08 6.52 20.55
N VAL A 106 -23.84 6.11 19.31
CA VAL A 106 -23.53 4.72 18.94
C VAL A 106 -22.10 4.63 18.42
N VAL A 107 -21.28 3.80 19.06
CA VAL A 107 -19.98 3.36 18.55
C VAL A 107 -20.19 2.02 17.86
N ALA A 108 -19.99 1.97 16.56
CA ALA A 108 -20.20 0.75 15.80
C ALA A 108 -19.19 -0.33 16.17
N THR A 109 -19.67 -1.39 16.84
CA THR A 109 -18.83 -2.58 17.08
C THR A 109 -18.65 -3.41 15.82
N LYS A 110 -19.57 -3.25 14.89
CA LYS A 110 -19.63 -3.87 13.57
C LYS A 110 -20.44 -2.95 12.64
N VAL A 111 -20.01 -2.79 11.42
CA VAL A 111 -20.77 -2.16 10.34
C VAL A 111 -21.25 -3.26 9.40
N TYR A 112 -22.56 -3.29 9.12
CA TYR A 112 -23.15 -4.15 8.11
C TYR A 112 -23.39 -3.38 6.81
N GLY A 113 -22.87 -3.88 5.68
CA GLY A 113 -23.28 -3.46 4.35
C GLY A 113 -24.55 -4.21 3.94
N VAL A 114 -25.72 -3.54 4.01
CA VAL A 114 -27.03 -4.24 3.99
C VAL A 114 -27.57 -4.56 2.60
N HIS A 115 -26.86 -4.24 1.50
CA HIS A 115 -27.36 -4.49 0.14
C HIS A 115 -27.01 -5.87 -0.44
N GLY A 116 -26.12 -6.63 0.20
CA GLY A 116 -25.82 -8.00 -0.19
C GLY A 116 -26.97 -8.92 0.12
N ALA A 117 -27.61 -9.50 -0.91
CA ALA A 117 -28.71 -10.43 -0.74
C ALA A 117 -28.85 -11.42 -1.90
N LYS A 118 -29.55 -12.53 -1.63
CA LYS A 118 -30.12 -13.42 -2.65
C LYS A 118 -31.64 -13.34 -2.56
N VAL A 119 -32.31 -13.07 -3.66
CA VAL A 119 -33.77 -13.16 -3.76
C VAL A 119 -34.14 -14.48 -4.41
N THR A 120 -35.05 -15.21 -3.81
CA THR A 120 -35.62 -16.47 -4.30
C THR A 120 -37.14 -16.42 -4.22
N ASP A 121 -37.83 -17.44 -4.72
CA ASP A 121 -39.30 -17.56 -4.60
C ASP A 121 -39.72 -17.62 -3.14
N ASP A 122 -38.86 -18.13 -2.23
CA ASP A 122 -39.07 -18.16 -0.79
C ASP A 122 -38.81 -16.83 -0.07
N GLY A 123 -38.32 -15.81 -0.79
CA GLY A 123 -38.11 -14.47 -0.27
C GLY A 123 -36.67 -13.96 -0.31
N PHE A 124 -36.42 -12.94 0.53
CA PHE A 124 -35.13 -12.23 0.64
C PHE A 124 -34.21 -12.89 1.67
N HIS A 125 -33.02 -13.27 1.24
CA HIS A 125 -31.97 -13.86 2.07
C HIS A 125 -30.79 -12.91 2.16
N ALA A 126 -30.61 -12.24 3.29
CA ALA A 126 -29.51 -11.29 3.52
C ALA A 126 -28.14 -12.00 3.45
N ARG A 127 -27.18 -11.37 2.75
CA ARG A 127 -25.77 -11.78 2.66
C ARG A 127 -24.87 -10.57 2.88
N PRO A 128 -24.90 -9.99 4.10
CA PRO A 128 -24.16 -8.76 4.34
C PRO A 128 -22.65 -9.01 4.35
N GLU A 129 -21.91 -8.08 3.78
CA GLU A 129 -20.53 -7.87 4.21
C GLU A 129 -20.53 -7.22 5.60
N SER A 130 -19.50 -7.44 6.40
CA SER A 130 -19.41 -6.80 7.70
C SER A 130 -17.97 -6.53 8.11
N TRP A 131 -17.76 -5.39 8.75
CA TRP A 131 -16.44 -4.93 9.22
C TRP A 131 -16.49 -4.74 10.73
N GLN A 132 -15.57 -5.43 11.42
CA GLN A 132 -15.46 -5.38 12.88
C GLN A 132 -14.61 -4.18 13.31
N LEU A 133 -14.96 -3.56 14.43
CA LEU A 133 -14.14 -2.57 15.08
C LEU A 133 -12.82 -3.20 15.56
N ALA A 134 -11.68 -2.61 15.19
CA ALA A 134 -10.36 -3.07 15.62
C ALA A 134 -10.24 -3.06 17.15
N HIS A 135 -9.58 -4.08 17.71
CA HIS A 135 -9.50 -4.28 19.17
C HIS A 135 -8.89 -3.07 19.90
N GLU A 136 -7.79 -2.52 19.40
CA GLU A 136 -7.10 -1.37 19.97
C GLU A 136 -8.01 -0.12 20.04
N VAL A 137 -8.74 0.15 18.95
CA VAL A 137 -9.69 1.29 18.90
C VAL A 137 -10.87 1.06 19.84
N ARG A 138 -11.34 -0.20 19.95
CA ARG A 138 -12.39 -0.57 20.92
C ARG A 138 -11.94 -0.31 22.35
N GLN A 139 -10.67 -0.60 22.71
CA GLN A 139 -10.14 -0.34 24.05
C GLN A 139 -10.13 1.16 24.35
N SER A 140 -9.63 1.98 23.41
CA SER A 140 -9.65 3.43 23.54
C SER A 140 -11.06 4.00 23.70
N ALA A 141 -12.01 3.55 22.87
CA ALA A 141 -13.41 3.96 22.97
C ALA A 141 -14.06 3.51 24.28
N THR A 142 -13.72 2.30 24.78
CA THR A 142 -14.20 1.82 26.10
C THR A 142 -13.63 2.66 27.24
N THR A 143 -12.38 3.06 27.18
CA THR A 143 -11.75 3.93 28.19
C THR A 143 -12.37 5.33 28.16
N ALA A 144 -12.56 5.88 26.96
CA ALA A 144 -13.31 7.14 26.78
C ALA A 144 -14.71 7.06 27.42
N HIS A 145 -15.45 5.99 27.16
CA HIS A 145 -16.78 5.79 27.72
C HIS A 145 -16.77 5.71 29.24
N ARG A 146 -15.78 5.05 29.87
CA ARG A 146 -15.66 5.00 31.34
C ARG A 146 -15.48 6.39 31.97
N ARG A 147 -14.81 7.29 31.29
CA ARG A 147 -14.64 8.69 31.74
C ARG A 147 -15.88 9.52 31.41
N TRP A 148 -16.45 9.34 30.21
CA TRP A 148 -17.64 10.01 29.72
C TRP A 148 -18.82 9.90 30.66
N ARG A 149 -19.16 8.68 31.06
CA ARG A 149 -20.30 8.39 31.95
C ARG A 149 -20.14 8.91 33.40
N ARG A 150 -19.00 9.53 33.75
CA ARG A 150 -18.84 10.20 35.05
C ARG A 150 -19.57 11.54 35.09
N ASP A 151 -19.83 12.14 33.95
CA ASP A 151 -20.67 13.31 33.83
C ASP A 151 -22.15 12.85 33.73
N PRO A 152 -23.00 13.19 34.75
CA PRO A 152 -24.41 12.80 34.70
C PRO A 152 -25.19 13.46 33.55
N ALA A 153 -24.68 14.57 32.98
CA ALA A 153 -25.29 15.26 31.85
C ALA A 153 -24.85 14.69 30.50
N ALA A 154 -23.86 13.80 30.47
CA ALA A 154 -23.37 13.19 29.24
C ALA A 154 -24.41 12.24 28.64
N PRO A 155 -24.64 12.29 27.32
CA PRO A 155 -25.58 11.37 26.67
C PRO A 155 -25.11 9.92 26.77
N PRO A 156 -26.04 8.95 26.78
CA PRO A 156 -25.74 7.54 26.74
C PRO A 156 -24.90 7.16 25.50
N VAL A 157 -23.97 6.21 25.69
CA VAL A 157 -23.14 5.69 24.61
C VAL A 157 -23.34 4.18 24.49
N HIS A 158 -23.71 3.71 23.32
CA HIS A 158 -24.01 2.33 22.99
C HIS A 158 -22.90 1.73 22.11
N PHE A 159 -22.34 0.60 22.50
CA PHE A 159 -21.42 -0.19 21.68
C PHE A 159 -22.20 -1.30 20.99
N LYS A 160 -22.72 -1.01 19.79
CA LYS A 160 -23.65 -1.87 19.06
C LYS A 160 -23.38 -1.82 17.54
N PRO A 161 -23.82 -2.83 16.79
CA PRO A 161 -23.73 -2.79 15.33
C PRO A 161 -24.57 -1.67 14.70
N VAL A 162 -24.08 -1.18 13.54
CA VAL A 162 -24.74 -0.20 12.68
C VAL A 162 -25.00 -0.81 11.30
N ALA A 163 -26.17 -0.55 10.74
CA ALA A 163 -26.56 -0.95 9.39
C ALA A 163 -26.27 0.21 8.42
N ALA A 164 -25.46 -0.03 7.39
CA ALA A 164 -25.12 0.95 6.36
C ALA A 164 -25.73 0.52 5.01
N GLY A 165 -26.62 1.37 4.49
CA GLY A 165 -27.34 1.13 3.23
C GLY A 165 -27.17 2.29 2.25
N GLU A 166 -27.98 2.28 1.17
CA GLU A 166 -28.08 3.36 0.18
C GLU A 166 -29.50 3.96 0.17
N VAL A 167 -30.29 3.67 1.19
CA VAL A 167 -31.70 4.07 1.25
C VAL A 167 -31.92 4.99 2.44
N VAL A 168 -32.43 6.19 2.17
CA VAL A 168 -32.87 7.12 3.20
C VAL A 168 -34.04 6.51 3.97
N HIS A 169 -33.84 6.28 5.26
CA HIS A 169 -34.85 5.70 6.14
C HIS A 169 -35.83 6.79 6.61
N ALA A 170 -36.89 7.03 5.81
CA ALA A 170 -37.82 8.11 6.04
C ALA A 170 -39.11 7.74 6.80
N GLY A 171 -39.31 6.47 7.18
CA GLY A 171 -40.52 5.98 7.88
C GLY A 171 -40.18 4.97 8.98
N GLU A 172 -40.90 5.01 10.11
CA GLU A 172 -40.66 4.09 11.23
C GLU A 172 -41.10 2.67 10.93
N ASP A 173 -42.17 2.47 10.19
CA ASP A 173 -42.73 1.15 9.86
C ASP A 173 -42.85 0.92 8.34
N THR A 174 -41.76 1.14 7.61
CA THR A 174 -41.67 0.80 6.19
C THR A 174 -41.34 -0.68 5.98
N ALA A 175 -41.59 -1.19 4.76
CA ALA A 175 -41.16 -2.55 4.41
C ALA A 175 -39.65 -2.71 4.59
N TYR A 176 -38.88 -1.67 4.28
CA TYR A 176 -37.43 -1.65 4.45
C TYR A 176 -37.00 -1.68 5.91
N SER A 177 -37.65 -0.90 6.80
CA SER A 177 -37.34 -0.95 8.23
C SER A 177 -37.68 -2.29 8.87
N ARG A 178 -38.79 -2.92 8.46
CA ARG A 178 -39.13 -4.28 8.90
C ARG A 178 -38.10 -5.31 8.42
N GLN A 179 -37.61 -5.17 7.19
CA GLN A 179 -36.55 -6.01 6.63
C GLN A 179 -35.23 -5.85 7.39
N LEU A 180 -34.81 -4.62 7.69
CA LEU A 180 -33.60 -4.37 8.51
C LEU A 180 -33.74 -5.00 9.89
N ARG A 181 -34.85 -4.76 10.59
CA ARG A 181 -35.09 -5.35 11.93
C ARG A 181 -35.11 -6.88 11.92
N ARG A 182 -35.56 -7.49 10.82
CA ARG A 182 -35.63 -8.95 10.68
C ARG A 182 -34.28 -9.60 10.42
N HIS A 183 -33.46 -8.99 9.59
CA HIS A 183 -32.22 -9.60 9.11
C HIS A 183 -30.96 -9.08 9.82
N TYR A 184 -31.05 -7.94 10.50
CA TYR A 184 -29.96 -7.27 11.22
C TYR A 184 -30.44 -6.89 12.62
N GLU A 185 -30.98 -7.86 13.34
CA GLU A 185 -31.69 -7.63 14.60
C GLU A 185 -30.82 -7.01 15.70
N ASP A 186 -29.51 -7.22 15.67
CA ASP A 186 -28.52 -6.66 16.61
C ASP A 186 -28.10 -5.22 16.25
N ALA A 187 -28.40 -4.74 15.03
CA ALA A 187 -28.16 -3.36 14.65
C ALA A 187 -29.12 -2.40 15.35
N VAL A 188 -28.58 -1.32 15.90
CA VAL A 188 -29.37 -0.32 16.64
C VAL A 188 -29.52 1.00 15.89
N ALA A 189 -28.72 1.23 14.87
CA ALA A 189 -28.75 2.45 14.05
C ALA A 189 -28.59 2.12 12.57
N VAL A 190 -29.11 3.01 11.72
CA VAL A 190 -29.03 2.93 10.25
C VAL A 190 -28.52 4.25 9.67
N GLU A 191 -27.63 4.18 8.69
CA GLU A 191 -27.06 5.29 7.97
C GLU A 191 -26.58 4.85 6.56
N MET A 192 -25.81 5.69 5.82
CA MET A 192 -25.62 5.46 4.38
C MET A 192 -24.15 5.47 3.90
N GLU A 193 -23.15 5.58 4.77
CA GLU A 193 -21.77 5.81 4.34
C GLU A 193 -20.72 4.91 5.01
N SER A 194 -20.97 4.44 6.23
CA SER A 194 -19.91 3.75 7.01
C SER A 194 -19.48 2.41 6.44
N ALA A 195 -20.30 1.76 5.61
CA ALA A 195 -19.86 0.55 4.91
C ALA A 195 -18.74 0.89 3.92
N GLY A 196 -18.86 1.98 3.16
CA GLY A 196 -17.83 2.44 2.24
C GLY A 196 -16.53 2.81 2.94
N VAL A 197 -16.60 3.58 4.03
CA VAL A 197 -15.42 3.94 4.85
C VAL A 197 -14.77 2.70 5.44
N SER A 198 -15.57 1.79 6.01
CA SER A 198 -15.07 0.55 6.64
C SER A 198 -14.43 -0.38 5.62
N GLN A 199 -15.02 -0.53 4.44
CA GLN A 199 -14.47 -1.31 3.33
C GLN A 199 -13.12 -0.76 2.88
N ALA A 200 -13.03 0.54 2.63
CA ALA A 200 -11.79 1.20 2.22
C ALA A 200 -10.69 1.02 3.26
N ALA A 201 -11.00 1.24 4.54
CA ALA A 201 -10.05 1.05 5.63
C ALA A 201 -9.59 -0.42 5.74
N HIS A 202 -10.51 -1.39 5.65
CA HIS A 202 -10.21 -2.80 5.67
C HIS A 202 -9.27 -3.23 4.52
N MET A 203 -9.57 -2.82 3.29
CA MET A 203 -8.74 -3.12 2.12
C MET A 203 -7.32 -2.58 2.24
N HIS A 204 -7.15 -1.45 2.91
CA HIS A 204 -5.85 -0.82 3.16
C HIS A 204 -5.23 -1.23 4.51
N ARG A 205 -5.87 -2.15 5.27
CA ARG A 205 -5.44 -2.59 6.61
C ARG A 205 -5.26 -1.42 7.59
N TRP A 206 -6.15 -0.44 7.52
CA TRP A 206 -6.15 0.75 8.36
C TRP A 206 -7.21 0.64 9.46
N PRO A 207 -6.92 1.02 10.70
CA PRO A 207 -7.94 1.07 11.74
C PRO A 207 -9.03 2.10 11.38
N ALA A 208 -10.29 1.72 11.53
CA ALA A 208 -11.43 2.61 11.35
C ALA A 208 -12.44 2.45 12.47
N VAL A 209 -13.17 3.54 12.77
CA VAL A 209 -14.30 3.55 13.71
C VAL A 209 -15.41 4.45 13.20
N THR A 210 -16.64 3.98 13.34
CA THR A 210 -17.85 4.76 13.09
C THR A 210 -18.47 5.18 14.43
N VAL A 211 -18.70 6.49 14.59
CA VAL A 211 -19.35 7.11 15.75
C VAL A 211 -20.58 7.87 15.26
N ARG A 212 -21.76 7.48 15.72
CA ARG A 212 -23.02 8.05 15.27
C ARG A 212 -23.80 8.64 16.43
N GLY A 213 -24.26 9.85 16.29
CA GLY A 213 -25.28 10.42 17.17
C GLY A 213 -26.67 10.15 16.61
N ILE A 214 -27.56 9.73 17.44
CA ILE A 214 -28.94 9.47 17.00
C ILE A 214 -29.64 10.81 16.80
N GLY A 215 -30.03 11.05 15.55
CA GLY A 215 -30.86 12.18 15.15
C GLY A 215 -32.31 11.75 14.89
N ASP A 216 -33.17 12.74 14.82
CA ASP A 216 -34.48 12.61 14.24
C ASP A 216 -34.55 13.38 12.88
N ARG A 217 -35.75 13.52 12.34
CA ARG A 217 -35.96 14.25 11.06
C ARG A 217 -36.01 15.76 11.24
N THR A 218 -35.93 16.23 12.48
CA THR A 218 -35.87 17.67 12.75
C THR A 218 -34.44 18.15 12.68
N ARG A 219 -34.26 19.39 12.29
CA ARG A 219 -32.94 20.02 12.28
C ARG A 219 -32.32 19.99 13.69
N GLN A 220 -33.12 20.23 14.72
CA GLN A 220 -32.66 20.27 16.11
C GLN A 220 -32.18 18.90 16.59
N GLY A 221 -32.85 17.81 16.26
CA GLY A 221 -32.43 16.46 16.63
C GLY A 221 -31.17 16.01 15.88
N THR A 222 -31.05 16.39 14.60
CA THR A 222 -29.84 16.16 13.81
C THR A 222 -28.64 16.92 14.38
N GLU A 223 -28.79 18.21 14.70
CA GLU A 223 -27.73 19.02 15.32
C GLU A 223 -27.32 18.48 16.71
N LEU A 224 -28.27 17.98 17.49
CA LEU A 224 -27.98 17.35 18.80
C LEU A 224 -27.18 16.06 18.61
N GLY A 225 -27.60 15.17 17.71
CA GLY A 225 -26.90 13.93 17.41
C GLY A 225 -25.48 14.20 16.91
N ALA A 226 -25.32 15.10 15.93
CA ALA A 226 -24.01 15.45 15.38
C ALA A 226 -23.06 16.00 16.46
N ARG A 227 -23.53 16.90 17.30
CA ARG A 227 -22.74 17.47 18.39
C ARG A 227 -22.29 16.40 19.40
N ASN A 228 -23.18 15.50 19.78
CA ASN A 228 -22.87 14.46 20.75
C ASN A 228 -21.90 13.41 20.15
N ALA A 229 -22.07 13.04 18.89
CA ALA A 229 -21.12 12.17 18.17
C ALA A 229 -19.72 12.80 18.08
N ALA A 230 -19.64 14.07 17.69
CA ALA A 230 -18.38 14.81 17.59
C ALA A 230 -17.69 14.91 18.96
N ALA A 231 -18.42 15.23 20.02
CA ALA A 231 -17.87 15.32 21.36
C ALA A 231 -17.33 13.96 21.85
N PHE A 232 -18.06 12.87 21.61
CA PHE A 232 -17.58 11.53 21.97
C PHE A 232 -16.41 11.07 21.09
N ALA A 233 -16.40 11.41 19.80
CA ALA A 233 -15.27 11.12 18.91
C ALA A 233 -13.98 11.78 19.41
N VAL A 234 -14.04 13.05 19.85
CA VAL A 234 -12.92 13.75 20.48
C VAL A 234 -12.50 13.06 21.79
N ALA A 235 -13.45 12.59 22.59
CA ALA A 235 -13.14 11.81 23.79
C ALA A 235 -12.39 10.52 23.44
N VAL A 236 -12.74 9.83 22.34
CA VAL A 236 -12.01 8.65 21.86
C VAL A 236 -10.61 9.02 21.38
N ILE A 237 -10.44 10.10 20.63
CA ILE A 237 -9.12 10.58 20.17
C ILE A 237 -8.19 10.85 21.34
N ARG A 238 -8.70 11.41 22.45
CA ARG A 238 -7.92 11.67 23.67
C ARG A 238 -7.41 10.42 24.37
N GLU A 239 -8.07 9.28 24.15
CA GLU A 239 -7.70 7.97 24.70
C GLU A 239 -6.93 7.10 23.72
N LEU A 240 -6.72 7.56 22.48
CA LEU A 240 -5.81 6.86 21.58
C LEU A 240 -4.42 6.89 22.23
N GLU A 241 -3.83 5.73 22.36
CA GLU A 241 -2.43 5.67 22.67
C GLU A 241 -1.69 6.40 21.57
N CYS A 242 -1.32 7.63 21.86
CA CYS A 242 -0.13 8.17 21.29
C CYS A 242 0.97 7.36 21.99
N ASP A 243 1.61 6.46 21.28
CA ASP A 243 2.98 6.21 21.63
C ASP A 243 3.63 7.60 21.61
N GLU A 244 3.77 8.21 22.83
CA GLU A 244 4.75 9.26 23.10
C GLU A 244 6.18 8.65 23.08
N GLY A 245 6.32 7.44 22.57
CA GLY A 245 7.39 7.08 21.73
C GLY A 245 7.21 7.94 20.51
N GLU A 246 7.75 9.14 20.69
CA GLU A 246 8.50 9.80 19.66
C GLU A 246 7.98 9.42 18.24
N VAL A 247 7.38 10.43 17.54
CA VAL A 247 8.33 10.87 16.55
C VAL A 247 9.53 11.53 17.32
N ALA A 248 10.03 10.91 18.31
CA ALA A 248 11.40 10.75 18.57
C ALA A 248 11.89 9.99 17.36
N VAL A 249 12.56 10.67 16.47
CA VAL A 249 13.69 10.08 15.78
C VAL A 249 14.30 9.15 16.81
N PRO A 250 14.11 7.79 16.75
CA PRO A 250 14.75 6.95 17.74
C PRO A 250 16.20 7.34 17.64
N GLU A 251 16.73 7.91 18.70
CA GLU A 251 18.16 8.07 18.81
C GLU A 251 18.67 6.67 18.55
N VAL A 252 19.32 6.49 17.39
CA VAL A 252 19.84 5.19 16.99
C VAL A 252 20.84 4.86 18.09
N VAL A 253 20.32 4.20 19.12
CA VAL A 253 21.17 3.52 20.07
C VAL A 253 21.85 2.47 19.25
N VAL A 254 23.04 2.80 18.80
CA VAL A 254 24.02 1.81 18.32
C VAL A 254 24.25 0.89 19.50
N ARG A 255 23.34 -0.06 19.69
CA ARG A 255 23.53 -1.15 20.64
C ARG A 255 24.65 -2.01 20.07
N ARG A 256 25.83 -1.81 20.60
CA ARG A 256 26.94 -2.76 20.46
C ARG A 256 26.42 -4.16 20.73
N ALA A 257 26.64 -5.05 19.77
CA ALA A 257 26.55 -6.52 19.83
C ALA A 257 25.30 -7.09 20.53
N GLY A 258 24.32 -7.53 19.75
CA GLY A 258 23.16 -8.28 20.21
C GLY A 258 21.82 -7.89 19.59
N ALA A 259 21.81 -7.17 18.44
CA ALA A 259 20.59 -6.80 17.75
C ALA A 259 19.80 -8.03 17.31
N PRO A 260 18.44 -8.02 17.43
CA PRO A 260 17.62 -9.10 16.90
C PRO A 260 17.86 -9.23 15.39
N ARG A 261 18.01 -10.46 14.90
CA ARG A 261 18.14 -10.75 13.48
C ARG A 261 16.86 -10.30 12.77
N GLY A 262 16.96 -9.30 11.88
CA GLY A 262 15.87 -8.82 11.01
C GLY A 262 15.44 -7.37 11.23
N TRP A 263 14.98 -6.73 10.18
CA TRP A 263 14.37 -5.41 10.18
C TRP A 263 12.87 -5.50 10.48
N ARG A 264 12.35 -4.53 11.23
CA ARG A 264 10.93 -4.46 11.61
C ARG A 264 10.27 -3.21 11.01
N ALA A 265 9.00 -3.32 10.65
CA ALA A 265 8.19 -2.18 10.24
C ALA A 265 8.22 -1.07 11.30
N GLY A 266 8.35 0.18 10.85
CA GLY A 266 8.46 1.33 11.74
C GLY A 266 9.83 1.55 12.38
N ALA A 267 10.79 0.65 12.16
CA ALA A 267 12.17 0.87 12.64
C ALA A 267 12.89 1.90 11.76
N SER A 268 13.62 2.81 12.40
CA SER A 268 14.52 3.74 11.71
C SER A 268 15.87 3.09 11.44
N VAL A 269 16.39 3.29 10.24
CA VAL A 269 17.72 2.81 9.80
C VAL A 269 18.50 4.00 9.27
N ARG A 270 19.69 4.24 9.82
CA ARG A 270 20.62 5.24 9.31
C ARG A 270 21.61 4.58 8.37
N VAL A 271 21.87 5.21 7.22
CA VAL A 271 22.88 4.81 6.25
C VAL A 271 23.63 6.08 5.83
N GLY A 272 24.87 6.23 6.25
CA GLY A 272 25.63 7.47 6.09
C GLY A 272 24.96 8.64 6.80
N HIS A 273 24.62 9.68 6.03
CA HIS A 273 23.90 10.85 6.58
C HIS A 273 22.39 10.78 6.34
N ALA A 274 21.91 9.71 5.73
CA ALA A 274 20.52 9.52 5.39
C ALA A 274 19.81 8.65 6.42
N GLU A 275 18.55 8.95 6.66
CA GLU A 275 17.69 8.22 7.58
C GLU A 275 16.49 7.65 6.86
N PHE A 276 16.13 6.42 7.17
CA PHE A 276 15.11 5.65 6.50
C PHE A 276 14.16 5.03 7.53
N LEU A 277 12.87 5.10 7.29
CA LEU A 277 11.84 4.43 8.07
C LEU A 277 11.37 3.18 7.32
N LEU A 278 11.55 2.00 7.89
CA LEU A 278 11.12 0.74 7.27
C LEU A 278 9.59 0.70 7.16
N GLU A 279 9.08 0.46 5.96
CA GLU A 279 7.63 0.44 5.67
C GLU A 279 6.97 -0.89 6.02
N ALA A 280 7.74 -1.96 6.09
CA ALA A 280 7.28 -3.29 6.44
C ALA A 280 8.38 -4.05 7.19
N ASP A 281 8.01 -5.16 7.83
CA ASP A 281 8.98 -6.14 8.28
C ASP A 281 9.86 -6.56 7.10
N GLN A 282 11.05 -7.07 7.40
CA GLN A 282 11.98 -7.59 6.41
C GLN A 282 11.23 -8.40 5.34
N LEU A 283 11.35 -7.97 4.07
CA LEU A 283 10.63 -8.58 2.95
C LEU A 283 11.23 -9.90 2.49
N GLY A 284 12.52 -10.13 2.79
CA GLY A 284 13.18 -11.37 2.41
C GLY A 284 14.58 -11.49 3.00
N GLU A 285 15.10 -12.70 2.92
CA GLU A 285 16.46 -13.08 3.31
C GLU A 285 16.98 -14.11 2.34
N LEU A 286 18.19 -13.91 1.82
CA LEU A 286 18.88 -14.88 0.97
C LEU A 286 20.39 -14.84 1.25
N GLY A 287 20.95 -15.96 1.74
CA GLY A 287 22.39 -16.09 1.91
C GLY A 287 23.03 -15.04 2.84
N GLY A 288 22.32 -14.60 3.88
CA GLY A 288 22.79 -13.58 4.81
C GLY A 288 22.61 -12.13 4.32
N GLU A 289 21.90 -11.94 3.23
CA GLU A 289 21.43 -10.63 2.81
C GLU A 289 19.96 -10.46 3.15
N PHE A 290 19.63 -9.31 3.70
CA PHE A 290 18.29 -8.88 4.08
C PHE A 290 17.88 -7.70 3.23
N TRP A 291 16.61 -7.61 2.89
CA TRP A 291 16.10 -6.45 2.14
C TRP A 291 14.72 -6.01 2.61
N GLY A 292 14.45 -4.73 2.41
CA GLY A 292 13.20 -4.10 2.77
C GLY A 292 12.95 -2.78 2.04
N ARG A 293 11.69 -2.40 1.97
CA ARG A 293 11.28 -1.09 1.47
C ARG A 293 11.17 -0.12 2.64
N ALA A 294 11.64 1.11 2.43
CA ALA A 294 11.66 2.15 3.44
C ALA A 294 11.26 3.52 2.86
N LEU A 295 10.83 4.42 3.71
CA LEU A 295 10.65 5.82 3.41
C LEU A 295 11.97 6.56 3.73
N TRP A 296 12.51 7.32 2.78
CA TRP A 296 13.69 8.16 2.97
C TRP A 296 13.29 9.44 3.69
N LEU A 297 13.70 9.58 4.95
CA LEU A 297 13.38 10.75 5.77
C LEU A 297 14.20 11.97 5.32
N GLY A 298 13.60 13.17 5.38
CA GLY A 298 14.24 14.41 4.94
C GLY A 298 14.24 14.66 3.41
N ARG A 299 13.79 13.72 2.61
CA ARG A 299 13.48 13.91 1.19
C ARG A 299 11.98 13.81 0.96
N ARG A 300 11.38 14.81 0.29
CA ARG A 300 9.92 14.81 0.02
C ARG A 300 9.51 13.54 -0.72
N GLN A 301 8.71 12.69 -0.06
CA GLN A 301 8.01 11.52 -0.62
C GLN A 301 8.93 10.55 -1.42
N GLN A 302 10.17 10.37 -1.01
CA GLN A 302 11.07 9.43 -1.66
C GLN A 302 11.09 8.11 -0.89
N HIS A 303 10.75 7.02 -1.57
CA HIS A 303 10.93 5.67 -1.06
C HIS A 303 12.33 5.16 -1.39
N ALA A 304 12.78 4.14 -0.69
CA ALA A 304 14.05 3.50 -0.90
C ALA A 304 13.93 1.97 -0.81
N TRP A 305 14.80 1.29 -1.53
CA TRP A 305 15.07 -0.13 -1.40
C TRP A 305 16.35 -0.30 -0.59
N LEU A 306 16.24 -0.91 0.58
CA LEU A 306 17.37 -1.17 1.47
C LEU A 306 17.81 -2.61 1.32
N ARG A 307 19.13 -2.81 1.20
CA ARG A 307 19.80 -4.11 1.21
C ARG A 307 20.85 -4.08 2.31
N ARG A 308 20.89 -5.12 3.14
CA ARG A 308 21.80 -5.26 4.26
C ARG A 308 22.49 -6.61 4.20
N VAL A 309 23.78 -6.63 4.46
CA VAL A 309 24.58 -7.85 4.56
C VAL A 309 25.32 -7.85 5.88
N ASP A 310 25.19 -8.93 6.65
CA ASP A 310 25.88 -9.13 7.91
C ASP A 310 26.96 -10.21 7.78
N GLY A 311 28.05 -10.04 8.51
CA GLY A 311 29.10 -11.04 8.63
C GLY A 311 30.11 -11.06 7.47
N PRO A 312 30.99 -12.08 7.43
CA PRO A 312 32.02 -12.22 6.41
C PRO A 312 31.43 -12.70 5.07
N GLY A 313 32.11 -12.39 3.99
CA GLY A 313 31.77 -12.85 2.64
C GLY A 313 31.82 -11.73 1.61
N ASP A 314 31.52 -12.06 0.36
CA ASP A 314 31.55 -11.15 -0.79
C ASP A 314 30.38 -10.17 -0.84
N GLY A 315 29.34 -10.40 -0.03
CA GLY A 315 28.10 -9.60 -0.08
C GLY A 315 28.30 -8.14 0.31
N ARG A 316 29.13 -7.83 1.31
CA ARG A 316 29.40 -6.45 1.72
C ARG A 316 30.13 -5.67 0.62
N GLU A 317 31.16 -6.29 0.08
CA GLU A 317 31.91 -5.74 -1.05
C GLU A 317 31.01 -5.56 -2.28
N ALA A 318 30.11 -6.51 -2.53
CA ALA A 318 29.15 -6.41 -3.63
C ALA A 318 28.25 -5.16 -3.52
N LEU A 319 27.73 -4.85 -2.33
CA LEU A 319 26.92 -3.64 -2.13
C LEU A 319 27.74 -2.35 -2.37
N ARG A 320 28.99 -2.34 -1.96
CA ARG A 320 29.90 -1.21 -2.19
C ARG A 320 30.15 -1.01 -3.69
N LEU A 321 30.51 -2.09 -4.39
CA LEU A 321 30.77 -2.05 -5.84
C LEU A 321 29.53 -1.67 -6.65
N GLU A 322 28.35 -2.14 -6.26
CA GLU A 322 27.08 -1.76 -6.88
C GLU A 322 26.86 -0.25 -6.79
N ASN A 323 27.00 0.34 -5.59
CA ASN A 323 26.84 1.77 -5.41
C ASN A 323 27.87 2.59 -6.19
N GLU A 324 29.14 2.15 -6.21
CA GLU A 324 30.20 2.80 -7.01
C GLU A 324 29.90 2.73 -8.50
N PHE A 325 29.43 1.58 -8.99
CA PHE A 325 29.04 1.41 -10.39
C PHE A 325 27.91 2.38 -10.77
N LEU A 326 26.84 2.43 -9.97
CA LEU A 326 25.68 3.30 -10.21
C LEU A 326 26.06 4.78 -10.13
N THR A 327 27.01 5.16 -9.28
CA THR A 327 27.50 6.53 -9.17
C THR A 327 28.22 7.00 -10.45
N ARG A 328 28.96 6.08 -11.10
CA ARG A 328 29.74 6.39 -12.30
C ARG A 328 28.95 6.26 -13.61
N ARG A 329 27.83 5.53 -13.59
CA ARG A 329 27.13 5.08 -14.80
C ARG A 329 25.60 5.20 -14.72
N PRO A 330 25.03 6.40 -14.51
CA PRO A 330 23.59 6.57 -14.61
C PRO A 330 23.14 6.38 -16.07
N TYR A 331 22.44 5.31 -16.38
CA TYR A 331 21.98 5.01 -17.74
C TYR A 331 20.67 4.22 -17.78
N GLY A 332 19.79 4.55 -18.72
CA GLY A 332 18.63 3.76 -19.12
C GLY A 332 17.68 3.37 -17.96
N ALA A 333 17.45 2.08 -17.87
CA ALA A 333 16.59 1.50 -16.83
C ALA A 333 17.34 1.11 -15.54
N LEU A 334 18.57 1.60 -15.32
CA LEU A 334 19.31 1.37 -14.08
C LEU A 334 18.68 2.13 -12.90
N PRO A 335 18.82 1.64 -11.66
CA PRO A 335 18.48 2.41 -10.47
C PRO A 335 19.38 3.66 -10.38
N GLU A 336 18.89 4.70 -9.71
CA GLU A 336 19.73 5.83 -9.34
C GLU A 336 20.73 5.42 -8.26
N CYS A 337 21.91 6.06 -8.20
CA CYS A 337 22.87 5.84 -7.13
C CYS A 337 22.25 6.14 -5.77
N GLY A 338 22.62 5.34 -4.78
CA GLY A 338 22.08 5.40 -3.44
C GLY A 338 23.07 5.89 -2.40
N VAL A 339 22.81 5.52 -1.17
CA VAL A 339 23.68 5.74 -0.02
C VAL A 339 24.16 4.38 0.47
N HIS A 340 25.47 4.23 0.64
CA HIS A 340 26.10 3.03 1.16
C HIS A 340 26.85 3.35 2.44
N GLU A 341 26.76 2.45 3.42
CA GLU A 341 27.56 2.49 4.64
C GLU A 341 28.01 1.10 5.04
N GLU A 342 29.22 1.00 5.53
CA GLU A 342 29.76 -0.21 6.13
C GLU A 342 30.25 0.11 7.55
N LEU A 343 29.66 -0.57 8.55
CA LEU A 343 30.00 -0.37 9.96
C LEU A 343 29.88 -1.67 10.75
N GLY A 344 30.90 -2.00 11.53
CA GLY A 344 30.84 -3.09 12.52
C GLY A 344 30.60 -4.49 11.92
N GLY A 345 31.01 -4.73 10.66
CA GLY A 345 30.81 -6.01 9.98
C GLY A 345 29.45 -6.13 9.28
N THR A 346 28.69 -5.06 9.22
CA THR A 346 27.43 -4.92 8.46
C THR A 346 27.62 -3.91 7.35
N ALA A 347 27.14 -4.18 6.15
CA ALA A 347 27.01 -3.20 5.08
C ALA A 347 25.53 -2.99 4.73
N VAL A 348 25.14 -1.74 4.47
CA VAL A 348 23.82 -1.37 4.02
C VAL A 348 23.91 -0.50 2.77
N LEU A 349 23.13 -0.83 1.76
CA LEU A 349 22.92 -0.05 0.56
C LEU A 349 21.45 0.37 0.48
N ALA A 350 21.19 1.66 0.38
CA ALA A 350 19.87 2.24 0.18
C ALA A 350 19.78 2.86 -1.21
N LEU A 351 19.01 2.27 -2.10
CA LEU A 351 18.76 2.74 -3.46
C LEU A 351 17.44 3.51 -3.53
N PRO A 352 17.37 4.64 -4.24
CA PRO A 352 16.12 5.36 -4.44
C PRO A 352 15.09 4.48 -5.16
N TRP A 353 13.90 4.39 -4.59
CA TRP A 353 12.76 3.75 -5.24
C TRP A 353 11.93 4.82 -5.94
N PRO A 354 11.77 4.78 -7.27
CA PRO A 354 11.03 5.78 -7.99
C PRO A 354 9.57 5.84 -7.52
N GLY A 355 9.02 7.05 -7.46
CA GLY A 355 7.65 7.29 -7.07
C GLY A 355 7.12 8.59 -7.64
N ARG A 356 5.81 8.74 -7.64
CA ARG A 356 5.10 9.98 -7.96
C ARG A 356 4.29 10.41 -6.74
N SER A 357 3.56 11.50 -6.84
CA SER A 357 2.60 11.95 -5.82
C SER A 357 1.59 10.88 -5.38
N ARG A 358 1.40 9.83 -6.16
CA ARG A 358 0.50 8.70 -5.87
C ARG A 358 1.16 7.52 -5.13
N GLY A 359 2.43 7.62 -4.77
CA GLY A 359 3.18 6.57 -4.06
C GLY A 359 4.36 5.98 -4.85
N PRO A 360 5.00 4.92 -4.32
CA PRO A 360 6.10 4.23 -4.98
C PRO A 360 5.65 3.61 -6.30
N ALA A 361 6.55 3.55 -7.28
CA ALA A 361 6.29 2.80 -8.51
C ALA A 361 6.01 1.32 -8.17
N PRO A 362 4.98 0.70 -8.76
CA PRO A 362 4.75 -0.72 -8.56
C PRO A 362 5.86 -1.54 -9.21
N THR A 363 6.13 -2.71 -8.66
CA THR A 363 6.90 -3.75 -9.36
C THR A 363 6.08 -4.29 -10.54
N ALA A 364 6.72 -4.96 -11.49
CA ALA A 364 6.00 -5.64 -12.56
C ALA A 364 5.10 -6.77 -12.02
N ALA A 365 5.47 -7.39 -10.89
CA ALA A 365 4.62 -8.37 -10.20
C ALA A 365 3.33 -7.75 -9.64
N GLU A 366 3.42 -6.54 -9.09
CA GLU A 366 2.25 -5.81 -8.54
C GLU A 366 1.36 -5.22 -9.64
N ALA A 367 1.95 -4.88 -10.81
CA ALA A 367 1.23 -4.22 -11.90
C ALA A 367 0.53 -5.19 -12.86
N TYR A 368 1.08 -6.39 -13.04
CA TYR A 368 0.55 -7.41 -13.94
C TYR A 368 0.10 -8.64 -13.16
N GLY A 369 -1.17 -9.00 -13.32
CA GLY A 369 -1.79 -10.15 -12.67
C GLY A 369 -1.34 -11.50 -13.28
N THR A 370 -2.15 -12.53 -13.04
CA THR A 370 -1.93 -13.90 -13.53
C THR A 370 -2.67 -14.20 -14.84
N GLU A 371 -3.28 -13.20 -15.45
CA GLU A 371 -4.00 -13.31 -16.71
C GLU A 371 -3.17 -12.80 -17.88
N PRO A 372 -3.39 -13.33 -19.10
CA PRO A 372 -2.76 -12.81 -20.31
C PRO A 372 -3.10 -11.32 -20.56
N VAL A 373 -2.16 -10.58 -21.12
CA VAL A 373 -2.38 -9.16 -21.46
C VAL A 373 -2.64 -8.97 -22.95
N PHE A 374 -3.55 -8.05 -23.29
CA PHE A 374 -3.98 -7.79 -24.66
C PHE A 374 -3.86 -6.30 -25.03
N GLY A 375 -3.88 -6.01 -26.32
CA GLY A 375 -3.92 -4.66 -26.87
C GLY A 375 -2.78 -3.76 -26.35
N SER A 376 -3.13 -2.58 -25.86
CA SER A 376 -2.13 -1.61 -25.38
C SER A 376 -1.25 -2.13 -24.24
N ALA A 377 -1.77 -2.99 -23.35
CA ALA A 377 -0.98 -3.58 -22.28
C ALA A 377 0.11 -4.50 -22.82
N GLN A 378 -0.20 -5.32 -23.82
CA GLN A 378 0.79 -6.16 -24.53
C GLN A 378 1.91 -5.31 -25.12
N ARG A 379 1.53 -4.22 -25.81
CA ARG A 379 2.48 -3.27 -26.37
C ARG A 379 3.40 -2.66 -25.31
N TRP A 380 2.84 -2.24 -24.15
CA TRP A 380 3.63 -1.70 -23.05
C TRP A 380 4.61 -2.70 -22.44
N VAL A 381 4.23 -3.98 -22.34
CA VAL A 381 5.13 -5.06 -21.90
C VAL A 381 6.30 -5.21 -22.87
N LEU A 382 6.03 -5.29 -24.18
CA LEU A 382 7.08 -5.43 -25.20
C LEU A 382 8.05 -4.25 -25.19
N LEU A 383 7.52 -3.02 -25.09
CA LEU A 383 8.33 -1.80 -25.00
C LEU A 383 9.20 -1.79 -23.74
N ALA A 384 8.63 -2.15 -22.59
CA ALA A 384 9.38 -2.21 -21.33
C ALA A 384 10.49 -3.27 -21.38
N CYS A 385 10.19 -4.48 -21.85
CA CYS A 385 11.18 -5.54 -21.98
C CYS A 385 12.26 -5.22 -23.03
N GLY A 386 11.90 -4.49 -24.09
CA GLY A 386 12.86 -3.95 -25.05
C GLY A 386 13.87 -2.98 -24.41
N HIS A 387 13.40 -2.03 -23.59
CA HIS A 387 14.26 -1.12 -22.83
C HIS A 387 15.15 -1.85 -21.80
N LEU A 388 14.61 -2.90 -21.13
CA LEU A 388 15.42 -3.74 -20.24
C LEU A 388 16.52 -4.46 -21.01
N ALA A 389 16.21 -5.03 -22.17
CA ALA A 389 17.20 -5.71 -23.03
C ALA A 389 18.33 -4.76 -23.45
N GLU A 390 18.01 -3.51 -23.82
CA GLU A 390 19.03 -2.49 -24.12
C GLU A 390 19.91 -2.18 -22.92
N THR A 391 19.28 -2.03 -21.74
CA THR A 391 20.01 -1.77 -20.50
C THR A 391 20.93 -2.92 -20.14
N LEU A 392 20.48 -4.17 -20.32
CA LEU A 392 21.33 -5.36 -20.13
C LEU A 392 22.49 -5.38 -21.13
N GLY A 393 22.26 -5.02 -22.40
CA GLY A 393 23.34 -4.91 -23.38
C GLY A 393 24.47 -4.00 -22.90
N VAL A 394 24.13 -2.82 -22.37
CA VAL A 394 25.11 -1.87 -21.82
C VAL A 394 25.82 -2.44 -20.58
N LEU A 395 25.11 -3.17 -19.71
CA LEU A 395 25.74 -3.84 -18.55
C LEU A 395 26.73 -4.92 -19.00
N HIS A 396 26.32 -5.73 -19.98
CA HIS A 396 27.14 -6.82 -20.53
C HIS A 396 28.44 -6.33 -21.18
N GLU A 397 28.40 -5.21 -21.90
CA GLU A 397 29.61 -4.54 -22.44
C GLU A 397 30.60 -4.12 -21.36
N GLN A 398 30.14 -3.94 -20.13
CA GLN A 398 30.95 -3.57 -18.98
C GLN A 398 31.29 -4.77 -18.08
N GLY A 399 30.95 -5.99 -18.51
CA GLY A 399 31.18 -7.21 -17.75
C GLY A 399 30.26 -7.40 -16.56
N VAL A 400 29.14 -6.66 -16.49
CA VAL A 400 28.17 -6.73 -15.39
C VAL A 400 26.99 -7.59 -15.82
N ILE A 401 26.71 -8.64 -15.08
CA ILE A 401 25.64 -9.62 -15.33
C ILE A 401 24.69 -9.62 -14.13
N HIS A 402 23.41 -9.30 -14.34
CA HIS A 402 22.43 -9.06 -13.28
C HIS A 402 22.06 -10.32 -12.49
N ARG A 403 21.80 -11.44 -13.18
CA ARG A 403 21.53 -12.80 -12.65
C ARG A 403 20.30 -13.00 -11.76
N CYS A 404 19.52 -11.95 -11.51
CA CYS A 404 18.35 -11.99 -10.61
C CYS A 404 17.12 -11.30 -11.19
N LEU A 405 16.91 -11.35 -12.52
CA LEU A 405 15.72 -10.74 -13.12
C LEU A 405 14.45 -11.53 -12.82
N ALA A 406 13.42 -10.83 -12.38
CA ALA A 406 12.10 -11.35 -12.10
C ALA A 406 11.07 -10.19 -12.06
N PRO A 407 9.76 -10.44 -12.07
CA PRO A 407 8.76 -9.36 -11.97
C PRO A 407 8.91 -8.47 -10.74
N GLU A 408 9.43 -9.00 -9.63
CA GLU A 408 9.67 -8.30 -8.37
C GLU A 408 10.87 -7.34 -8.43
N THR A 409 11.80 -7.55 -9.37
CA THR A 409 13.03 -6.74 -9.51
C THR A 409 12.91 -5.64 -10.55
N VAL A 410 11.77 -5.51 -11.22
CA VAL A 410 11.48 -4.49 -12.23
C VAL A 410 10.40 -3.55 -11.74
N LEU A 411 10.70 -2.25 -11.69
CA LEU A 411 9.79 -1.18 -11.29
C LEU A 411 9.20 -0.52 -12.53
N LEU A 412 7.90 -0.24 -12.49
CA LEU A 412 7.19 0.39 -13.60
C LEU A 412 6.90 1.86 -13.27
N TRP A 413 7.83 2.71 -13.63
CA TRP A 413 7.71 4.15 -13.40
C TRP A 413 6.60 4.81 -14.24
N THR A 414 6.56 4.47 -15.51
CA THR A 414 5.53 4.87 -16.49
C THR A 414 5.32 3.72 -17.46
N PRO A 415 4.19 3.65 -18.16
CA PRO A 415 3.99 2.65 -19.21
C PRO A 415 5.18 2.61 -20.18
N GLY A 416 5.72 1.42 -20.41
CA GLY A 416 6.87 1.18 -21.28
C GLY A 416 8.24 1.70 -20.80
N LYS A 417 8.32 2.33 -19.62
CA LYS A 417 9.60 2.81 -19.04
C LYS A 417 9.90 2.06 -17.74
N PRO A 418 10.54 0.91 -17.80
CA PRO A 418 10.92 0.14 -16.63
C PRO A 418 12.13 0.75 -15.95
N ARG A 419 12.37 0.34 -14.71
CA ARG A 419 13.62 0.57 -13.98
C ARG A 419 13.97 -0.69 -13.20
N LEU A 420 15.21 -1.12 -13.23
CA LEU A 420 15.69 -2.17 -12.34
C LEU A 420 15.65 -1.65 -10.89
N ARG A 421 15.25 -2.50 -9.95
CA ARG A 421 15.20 -2.16 -8.52
C ARG A 421 16.59 -2.06 -7.93
N ASP A 422 17.47 -2.97 -8.34
CA ASP A 422 18.86 -3.13 -7.93
C ASP A 422 19.64 -3.85 -9.05
N LEU A 423 20.93 -4.11 -8.84
CA LEU A 423 21.74 -4.88 -9.80
C LEU A 423 21.84 -6.38 -9.43
N GLY A 424 20.93 -6.86 -8.61
CA GLY A 424 20.77 -8.27 -8.31
C GLY A 424 22.01 -8.89 -7.65
N ALA A 425 22.59 -9.89 -8.31
CA ALA A 425 23.78 -10.60 -7.87
C ALA A 425 25.06 -10.18 -8.61
N ALA A 426 25.03 -9.07 -9.38
CA ALA A 426 26.06 -8.70 -10.34
C ALA A 426 27.51 -8.68 -9.81
N PHE A 427 27.69 -8.28 -8.56
CA PHE A 427 29.01 -8.10 -7.95
C PHE A 427 29.38 -9.22 -6.94
N ARG A 428 28.64 -10.34 -6.97
CA ARG A 428 28.90 -11.52 -6.15
C ARG A 428 29.46 -12.66 -6.98
N HIS A 429 30.15 -13.56 -6.32
CA HIS A 429 30.48 -14.85 -6.94
C HIS A 429 29.18 -15.63 -7.24
N PRO A 430 29.05 -16.24 -8.43
CA PRO A 430 27.91 -17.08 -8.77
C PRO A 430 27.72 -18.21 -7.76
N ARG A 431 26.46 -18.45 -7.38
CA ARG A 431 26.07 -19.48 -6.41
C ARG A 431 25.00 -20.39 -7.01
N PRO A 432 25.04 -21.70 -6.71
CA PRO A 432 24.00 -22.62 -7.15
C PRO A 432 22.62 -22.15 -6.64
N GLY A 433 21.65 -22.19 -7.52
CA GLY A 433 20.30 -21.83 -7.16
C GLY A 433 20.07 -20.33 -6.93
N GLU A 434 20.99 -19.44 -7.31
CA GLU A 434 20.76 -18.00 -7.25
C GLU A 434 19.66 -17.55 -8.24
N GLY A 435 19.03 -16.40 -7.96
CA GLY A 435 17.93 -15.88 -8.76
C GLY A 435 16.56 -16.41 -8.31
N HIS A 436 15.52 -15.83 -8.90
CA HIS A 436 14.12 -16.13 -8.54
C HIS A 436 13.66 -17.45 -9.17
N ALA A 437 13.00 -18.30 -8.39
CA ALA A 437 12.38 -19.52 -8.89
C ALA A 437 11.39 -19.22 -10.03
N GLY A 438 11.41 -20.03 -11.09
CA GLY A 438 10.59 -19.82 -12.29
C GLY A 438 11.19 -18.88 -13.35
N TYR A 439 12.26 -18.14 -13.01
CA TYR A 439 12.98 -17.24 -13.94
C TYR A 439 14.46 -17.63 -14.08
N ARG A 440 14.93 -18.53 -13.24
CA ARG A 440 16.32 -18.97 -13.18
C ARG A 440 16.73 -19.67 -14.45
N ALA A 441 17.89 -19.28 -15.00
CA ALA A 441 18.47 -19.97 -16.15
C ALA A 441 19.06 -21.32 -15.72
N PRO A 442 19.01 -22.37 -16.57
CA PRO A 442 19.44 -23.71 -16.21
C PRO A 442 20.88 -23.78 -15.67
N GLU A 443 21.80 -23.00 -16.23
CA GLU A 443 23.20 -22.95 -15.80
C GLU A 443 23.40 -22.44 -14.38
N GLN A 444 22.45 -21.68 -13.83
CA GLN A 444 22.54 -21.17 -12.46
C GLN A 444 22.39 -22.28 -11.40
N GLU A 445 21.82 -23.42 -11.73
CA GLU A 445 21.76 -24.59 -10.85
C GLU A 445 23.14 -25.23 -10.66
N TYR A 446 24.01 -25.05 -11.64
CA TYR A 446 25.35 -25.66 -11.69
C TYR A 446 26.48 -24.65 -11.48
N ALA A 447 26.19 -23.46 -10.99
CA ALA A 447 27.14 -22.35 -10.88
C ALA A 447 28.45 -22.69 -10.12
N THR A 448 28.40 -23.62 -9.16
CA THR A 448 29.62 -24.06 -8.45
C THR A 448 30.55 -24.88 -9.34
N TYR A 449 30.02 -25.70 -10.22
CA TYR A 449 30.80 -26.62 -11.07
C TYR A 449 31.15 -26.00 -12.42
N ARG A 450 30.34 -25.11 -12.90
CA ARG A 450 30.45 -24.46 -14.21
C ARG A 450 30.17 -22.96 -14.12
N PRO A 451 30.95 -22.21 -13.30
CA PRO A 451 30.79 -20.76 -13.22
C PRO A 451 31.07 -20.05 -14.54
N ASP A 452 31.83 -20.70 -15.43
CA ASP A 452 32.12 -20.23 -16.79
C ASP A 452 30.89 -20.10 -17.70
N LEU A 453 29.82 -20.80 -17.39
CA LEU A 453 28.56 -20.71 -18.13
C LEU A 453 27.70 -19.51 -17.70
N ILE A 454 27.97 -18.93 -16.53
CA ILE A 454 27.26 -17.75 -16.05
C ILE A 454 27.78 -16.51 -16.78
N GLY A 455 26.94 -15.91 -17.58
CA GLY A 455 27.33 -14.82 -18.44
C GLY A 455 26.13 -14.01 -18.95
N PRO A 456 26.36 -13.13 -19.95
CA PRO A 456 25.29 -12.38 -20.62
C PRO A 456 24.08 -13.21 -21.04
N PRO A 457 24.23 -14.45 -21.57
CA PRO A 457 23.07 -15.29 -21.92
C PRO A 457 22.18 -15.67 -20.72
N THR A 458 22.69 -15.64 -19.49
CA THR A 458 21.89 -15.90 -18.28
C THR A 458 20.81 -14.83 -18.10
N ASP A 459 21.17 -13.57 -18.27
CA ASP A 459 20.19 -12.45 -18.18
C ASP A 459 19.21 -12.48 -19.35
N VAL A 460 19.64 -12.89 -20.54
CA VAL A 460 18.76 -13.03 -21.70
C VAL A 460 17.69 -14.07 -21.43
N TYR A 461 18.03 -15.22 -20.86
CA TYR A 461 17.07 -16.23 -20.45
C TYR A 461 16.07 -15.68 -19.43
N GLN A 462 16.57 -15.02 -18.40
CA GLN A 462 15.73 -14.45 -17.35
C GLN A 462 14.79 -13.36 -17.88
N LEU A 463 15.26 -12.48 -18.77
CA LEU A 463 14.43 -11.48 -19.41
C LEU A 463 13.38 -12.11 -20.34
N ALA A 464 13.72 -13.16 -21.07
CA ALA A 464 12.76 -13.90 -21.88
C ALA A 464 11.68 -14.57 -21.02
N ALA A 465 12.07 -15.18 -19.90
CA ALA A 465 11.13 -15.77 -18.94
C ALA A 465 10.21 -14.70 -18.30
N LEU A 466 10.76 -13.55 -17.97
CA LEU A 466 10.01 -12.38 -17.50
C LEU A 466 9.03 -11.89 -18.58
N THR A 467 9.48 -11.72 -19.81
CA THR A 467 8.66 -11.26 -20.93
C THR A 467 7.48 -12.23 -21.17
N TYR A 468 7.78 -13.53 -21.21
CA TYR A 468 6.76 -14.57 -21.34
C TYR A 468 5.72 -14.48 -20.21
N ARG A 469 6.18 -14.38 -18.96
CA ARG A 469 5.30 -14.26 -17.78
C ARG A 469 4.41 -13.01 -17.84
N LEU A 470 4.97 -11.87 -18.21
CA LEU A 470 4.19 -10.61 -18.28
C LEU A 470 3.16 -10.63 -19.42
N LEU A 471 3.43 -11.35 -20.50
CA LEU A 471 2.51 -11.51 -21.62
C LEU A 471 1.41 -12.53 -21.34
N THR A 472 1.75 -13.68 -20.74
CA THR A 472 0.84 -14.84 -20.63
C THR A 472 0.17 -14.98 -19.26
N GLY A 473 0.62 -14.21 -18.25
CA GLY A 473 0.17 -14.38 -16.88
C GLY A 473 0.86 -15.52 -16.10
N THR A 474 1.64 -16.40 -16.76
CA THR A 474 2.30 -17.55 -16.13
C THR A 474 3.79 -17.64 -16.51
N PRO A 475 4.69 -18.03 -15.60
CA PRO A 475 6.09 -18.23 -15.96
C PRO A 475 6.24 -19.41 -16.94
N PRO A 476 7.29 -19.40 -17.78
CA PRO A 476 7.56 -20.54 -18.65
C PRO A 476 7.92 -21.77 -17.81
N THR A 477 7.46 -22.94 -18.23
CA THR A 477 7.72 -24.21 -17.53
C THR A 477 8.58 -25.13 -18.40
N PRO A 478 9.93 -25.04 -18.35
CA PRO A 478 10.80 -25.94 -19.06
C PRO A 478 10.61 -27.40 -18.59
N PRO A 479 10.84 -28.42 -19.43
CA PRO A 479 11.34 -28.32 -20.80
C PRO A 479 10.29 -28.03 -21.88
N ARG A 480 9.00 -27.89 -21.51
CA ARG A 480 7.89 -27.66 -22.47
C ARG A 480 7.28 -26.28 -22.25
N VAL A 481 7.92 -25.27 -22.81
CA VAL A 481 7.32 -23.93 -22.85
C VAL A 481 6.22 -23.91 -23.91
N LEU A 482 4.99 -23.57 -23.50
CA LEU A 482 3.87 -23.47 -24.42
C LEU A 482 4.04 -22.26 -25.37
N PRO A 483 3.64 -22.37 -26.64
CA PRO A 483 3.68 -21.24 -27.56
C PRO A 483 2.85 -20.06 -27.02
N LEU A 484 3.31 -18.82 -27.26
CA LEU A 484 2.57 -17.61 -26.88
C LEU A 484 1.14 -17.61 -27.45
N ARG A 485 0.94 -18.14 -28.67
CA ARG A 485 -0.36 -18.23 -29.31
C ARG A 485 -1.38 -19.07 -28.55
N THR A 486 -0.95 -19.92 -27.63
CA THR A 486 -1.85 -20.63 -26.71
C THR A 486 -2.61 -19.65 -25.80
N TYR A 487 -2.00 -18.53 -25.45
CA TYR A 487 -2.54 -17.49 -24.55
C TYR A 487 -2.95 -16.23 -25.32
N LEU A 488 -2.23 -15.91 -26.37
CA LEU A 488 -2.37 -14.73 -27.22
C LEU A 488 -2.50 -15.17 -28.67
N PRO A 489 -3.70 -15.49 -29.16
CA PRO A 489 -3.90 -16.05 -30.52
C PRO A 489 -3.31 -15.19 -31.65
N ASP A 490 -3.32 -13.86 -31.47
CA ASP A 490 -2.81 -12.88 -32.43
C ASP A 490 -1.33 -12.56 -32.29
N ALA A 491 -0.60 -13.26 -31.37
CA ALA A 491 0.82 -13.03 -31.20
C ALA A 491 1.61 -13.29 -32.49
N PRO A 492 2.52 -12.36 -32.87
CA PRO A 492 3.36 -12.58 -34.05
C PRO A 492 4.21 -13.83 -33.93
N ALA A 493 4.30 -14.64 -35.02
CA ALA A 493 5.06 -15.90 -34.99
C ALA A 493 6.54 -15.67 -34.61
N HIS A 494 7.14 -14.60 -35.13
CA HIS A 494 8.54 -14.27 -34.83
C HIS A 494 8.81 -13.95 -33.35
N LEU A 495 7.79 -13.51 -32.59
CA LEU A 495 7.93 -13.28 -31.14
C LEU A 495 7.99 -14.61 -30.39
N ASP A 496 7.21 -15.60 -30.80
CA ASP A 496 7.24 -16.95 -30.25
C ASP A 496 8.59 -17.64 -30.48
N ASP A 497 9.09 -17.55 -31.73
CA ASP A 497 10.40 -18.10 -32.07
C ASP A 497 11.55 -17.40 -31.31
N LEU A 498 11.46 -16.09 -31.17
CA LEU A 498 12.43 -15.30 -30.39
C LEU A 498 12.49 -15.74 -28.93
N LEU A 499 11.34 -15.80 -28.24
CA LEU A 499 11.30 -16.20 -26.83
C LEU A 499 11.73 -17.64 -26.65
N ARG A 500 11.41 -18.53 -27.59
CA ARG A 500 11.87 -19.92 -27.57
C ARG A 500 13.39 -20.01 -27.70
N ALA A 501 13.99 -19.24 -28.61
CA ALA A 501 15.45 -19.17 -28.76
C ALA A 501 16.11 -18.61 -27.50
N ALA A 502 15.56 -17.54 -26.92
CA ALA A 502 16.09 -16.93 -25.70
C ALA A 502 15.94 -17.81 -24.44
N LEU A 503 14.96 -18.73 -24.45
CA LEU A 503 14.76 -19.74 -23.39
C LEU A 503 15.47 -21.07 -23.67
N ALA A 504 16.37 -21.12 -24.66
CA ALA A 504 17.12 -22.33 -24.96
C ALA A 504 17.93 -22.79 -23.73
N PRO A 505 17.99 -24.13 -23.45
CA PRO A 505 18.80 -24.66 -22.35
C PRO A 505 20.29 -24.35 -22.51
N ASP A 506 20.81 -24.41 -23.73
CA ASP A 506 22.19 -24.06 -24.06
C ASP A 506 22.36 -22.53 -24.10
N PRO A 507 23.19 -21.93 -23.24
CA PRO A 507 23.46 -20.50 -23.26
C PRO A 507 23.98 -19.98 -24.60
N ALA A 508 24.77 -20.77 -25.32
CA ALA A 508 25.35 -20.39 -26.62
C ALA A 508 24.31 -20.29 -27.74
N ALA A 509 23.15 -20.92 -27.60
CA ALA A 509 22.06 -20.86 -28.58
C ALA A 509 21.16 -19.63 -28.42
N ARG A 510 21.33 -18.87 -27.35
CA ARG A 510 20.50 -17.69 -27.05
C ARG A 510 20.97 -16.44 -27.83
N PRO A 511 20.06 -15.55 -28.23
CA PRO A 511 20.42 -14.27 -28.80
C PRO A 511 21.14 -13.40 -27.77
N THR A 512 21.86 -12.40 -28.24
CA THR A 512 22.41 -11.34 -27.36
C THR A 512 21.30 -10.40 -26.87
N ALA A 513 21.54 -9.66 -25.79
CA ALA A 513 20.58 -8.70 -25.28
C ALA A 513 20.22 -7.58 -26.30
N PRO A 514 21.16 -7.01 -27.09
CA PRO A 514 20.81 -6.10 -28.16
C PRO A 514 19.94 -6.70 -29.28
N GLU A 515 20.18 -7.97 -29.68
CA GLU A 515 19.34 -8.67 -30.64
C GLU A 515 17.94 -8.89 -30.10
N LEU A 516 17.82 -9.33 -28.85
CA LEU A 516 16.54 -9.48 -28.15
C LEU A 516 15.77 -8.13 -28.12
N ALA A 517 16.45 -7.03 -27.82
CA ALA A 517 15.87 -5.67 -27.81
C ALA A 517 15.31 -5.29 -29.18
N ALA A 518 16.10 -5.48 -30.25
CA ALA A 518 15.69 -5.14 -31.61
C ALA A 518 14.44 -5.91 -32.05
N HIS A 519 14.34 -7.20 -31.67
CA HIS A 519 13.18 -8.04 -32.00
C HIS A 519 11.93 -7.68 -31.17
N LEU A 520 12.07 -7.37 -29.88
CA LEU A 520 10.96 -6.95 -29.03
C LEU A 520 10.35 -5.63 -29.54
N ARG A 521 11.18 -4.66 -29.98
CA ARG A 521 10.70 -3.42 -30.59
C ARG A 521 9.96 -3.62 -31.89
N ARG A 522 10.40 -4.56 -32.74
CA ARG A 522 9.66 -4.90 -33.96
C ARG A 522 8.28 -5.46 -33.63
N SER A 523 8.22 -6.34 -32.62
CA SER A 523 6.96 -6.94 -32.17
C SER A 523 5.99 -5.92 -31.59
N GLU A 524 6.49 -4.89 -30.87
CA GLU A 524 5.69 -3.77 -30.37
C GLU A 524 4.93 -3.06 -31.50
N ASN A 525 5.62 -2.79 -32.62
CA ASN A 525 5.05 -2.07 -33.76
C ASN A 525 3.99 -2.88 -34.53
N HIS A 526 3.93 -4.20 -34.36
CA HIS A 526 2.97 -5.08 -35.01
C HIS A 526 1.80 -5.49 -34.10
N THR A 527 1.76 -5.01 -32.85
CA THR A 527 0.68 -5.30 -31.92
C THR A 527 -0.47 -4.32 -32.15
N PRO A 528 -1.72 -4.79 -32.41
CA PRO A 528 -2.89 -3.91 -32.56
C PRO A 528 -3.11 -3.03 -31.33
N CYS A 529 -3.57 -1.80 -31.55
CA CYS A 529 -3.91 -0.86 -30.48
C CYS A 529 -5.17 -1.29 -29.72
#